data_f282250380b3310b30fff86aa4d58ef9
#
_entry.id   f282250380b3310b30fff86aa4d58ef9
#
_cell.length_a   1.000
_cell.length_b   1.000
_cell.length_c   1.000
_cell.angle_alpha   90.00
_cell.angle_beta   90.00
_cell.angle_gamma   90.00
#
_symmetry.space_group_name_H-M   'P 1'
#
loop_
_entity.id
_entity.type
_entity.pdbx_description
1 polymer ?
#
loop_
_entity_poly.entity_id
_entity_poly.type
_entity_poly.pdbx_seq_one_letter_code
_entity_poly.pdbx_strand_id
1 'polypeptide(L)'
;EGDQTTMKKIGKKAALVIDGGPVRFEEMIAVAIDGLPVRISRSRAFLKRMSATEKALMTSLENGVAVYGVNTGYGKSCGNRISLAAAMKNGPNILKFHGCGTGEPIGIEETRAAMLARILCLARGYSGASVGLLEQMAAFLNKGITPVVPCEGSVGASGDLTPMSYIGAALAGRRDVFYEGDVMPAAKAIKKAGLKPYVYRPKEPLSMVNGTTTMTGIAAVCIERSRRILDAVVYATALSVHAMKGNAHHYHPVISEAKPFPGQAAVAREIARLLTSKVSARRLEDDALETLQDPYSLRCAPQALGVLADALSWIIPWVEIEANSSNDNPIFDPATGQVLMGG
;
A
#
# COMPACT_ATOMS: atom_id res chain seq x y z
N GLU A 1 -7.15 36.40 7.18
CA GLU A 1 -8.43 35.79 6.76
C GLU A 1 -8.11 34.67 5.79
N GLY A 2 -8.10 33.47 6.32
CA GLY A 2 -7.65 32.25 5.62
C GLY A 2 -8.73 31.68 4.74
N ASP A 3 -8.33 31.35 3.55
CA ASP A 3 -9.09 30.67 2.51
C ASP A 3 -9.47 29.24 2.97
N GLN A 4 -10.72 29.05 3.33
CA GLN A 4 -11.33 27.73 3.52
C GLN A 4 -11.56 27.12 2.16
N THR A 5 -10.56 26.41 1.66
CA THR A 5 -10.65 25.65 0.41
C THR A 5 -11.76 24.60 0.51
N THR A 6 -12.83 24.87 -0.15
CA THR A 6 -14.06 24.10 -0.33
C THR A 6 -13.78 22.62 -0.59
N MET A 7 -14.04 21.76 0.40
CA MET A 7 -14.19 20.32 0.16
C MET A 7 -15.33 20.12 -0.85
N LYS A 8 -14.98 19.88 -2.12
CA LYS A 8 -15.93 19.39 -3.11
C LYS A 8 -16.58 18.13 -2.57
N LYS A 9 -17.91 18.16 -2.38
CA LYS A 9 -18.72 16.97 -2.11
C LYS A 9 -18.43 15.93 -3.20
N ILE A 10 -17.58 14.96 -2.88
CA ILE A 10 -17.33 13.78 -3.71
C ILE A 10 -18.65 13.04 -3.76
N GLY A 11 -19.29 12.98 -4.94
CA GLY A 11 -20.45 12.10 -5.17
C GLY A 11 -20.08 10.71 -4.65
N LYS A 12 -21.05 9.94 -4.11
CA LYS A 12 -20.85 8.62 -3.50
C LYS A 12 -20.01 7.74 -4.42
N LYS A 13 -18.66 7.77 -4.27
CA LYS A 13 -17.79 6.81 -4.95
C LYS A 13 -18.18 5.42 -4.45
N ALA A 14 -18.42 4.50 -5.37
CA ALA A 14 -18.66 3.10 -5.02
C ALA A 14 -17.45 2.59 -4.22
N ALA A 15 -17.68 1.95 -3.06
CA ALA A 15 -16.63 1.42 -2.23
C ALA A 15 -15.83 0.32 -2.96
N LEU A 16 -14.52 0.26 -2.73
CA LEU A 16 -13.70 -0.87 -3.14
C LEU A 16 -14.15 -2.12 -2.40
N VAL A 17 -14.59 -3.14 -3.13
CA VAL A 17 -15.06 -4.42 -2.55
C VAL A 17 -13.92 -5.41 -2.52
N ILE A 18 -13.54 -5.84 -1.33
CA ILE A 18 -12.49 -6.86 -1.13
C ILE A 18 -13.15 -8.22 -0.99
N ASP A 19 -12.89 -9.08 -1.96
CA ASP A 19 -13.39 -10.47 -2.03
C ASP A 19 -12.28 -11.51 -2.20
N GLY A 20 -11.01 -11.06 -2.07
CA GLY A 20 -9.80 -11.86 -2.26
C GLY A 20 -9.38 -12.00 -3.73
N GLY A 21 -10.05 -11.33 -4.65
CA GLY A 21 -9.56 -11.09 -6.01
C GLY A 21 -8.48 -10.00 -6.04
N PRO A 22 -7.82 -9.83 -7.20
CA PRO A 22 -6.78 -8.82 -7.35
C PRO A 22 -7.35 -7.40 -7.29
N VAL A 23 -6.60 -6.51 -6.65
CA VAL A 23 -6.86 -5.06 -6.60
C VAL A 23 -5.73 -4.38 -7.34
N ARG A 24 -6.05 -3.42 -8.20
CA ARG A 24 -5.08 -2.70 -9.02
C ARG A 24 -4.38 -1.61 -8.21
N PHE A 25 -3.21 -1.23 -8.68
CA PHE A 25 -2.39 -0.18 -8.06
C PHE A 25 -3.19 1.12 -7.84
N GLU A 26 -3.94 1.58 -8.86
CA GLU A 26 -4.73 2.82 -8.78
C GLU A 26 -5.83 2.75 -7.71
N GLU A 27 -6.41 1.56 -7.49
CA GLU A 27 -7.42 1.35 -6.45
C GLU A 27 -6.79 1.41 -5.06
N MET A 28 -5.57 0.88 -4.91
CA MET A 28 -4.80 0.99 -3.66
C MET A 28 -4.51 2.46 -3.33
N ILE A 29 -4.07 3.23 -4.32
CA ILE A 29 -3.78 4.65 -4.18
C ILE A 29 -5.06 5.42 -3.84
N ALA A 30 -6.16 5.13 -4.51
CA ALA A 30 -7.45 5.76 -4.21
C ALA A 30 -7.91 5.54 -2.76
N VAL A 31 -7.67 4.35 -2.17
CA VAL A 31 -7.97 4.09 -0.74
C VAL A 31 -7.00 4.82 0.17
N ALA A 32 -5.71 4.76 -0.13
CA ALA A 32 -4.67 5.31 0.74
C ALA A 32 -4.70 6.86 0.78
N ILE A 33 -4.77 7.49 -0.40
CA ILE A 33 -4.62 8.94 -0.59
C ILE A 33 -5.98 9.63 -0.70
N ASP A 34 -6.88 9.14 -1.59
CA ASP A 34 -8.15 9.79 -1.87
C ASP A 34 -9.29 9.40 -0.91
N GLY A 35 -9.03 8.47 0.01
CA GLY A 35 -10.01 8.04 0.99
C GLY A 35 -11.17 7.22 0.42
N LEU A 36 -10.96 6.50 -0.70
CA LEU A 36 -11.96 5.59 -1.26
C LEU A 36 -12.39 4.58 -0.18
N PRO A 37 -13.70 4.44 0.13
CA PRO A 37 -14.17 3.51 1.13
C PRO A 37 -13.89 2.05 0.76
N VAL A 38 -13.62 1.23 1.77
CA VAL A 38 -13.38 -0.22 1.63
C VAL A 38 -14.55 -1.01 2.21
N ARG A 39 -14.99 -2.03 1.52
CA ARG A 39 -16.03 -2.95 1.99
C ARG A 39 -15.60 -4.40 1.82
N ILE A 40 -15.66 -5.17 2.88
CA ILE A 40 -15.37 -6.60 2.82
C ILE A 40 -16.57 -7.33 2.21
N SER A 41 -16.31 -8.22 1.27
CA SER A 41 -17.33 -9.01 0.57
C SER A 41 -18.08 -9.92 1.52
N ARG A 42 -19.39 -10.04 1.30
CA ARG A 42 -20.27 -11.00 1.97
C ARG A 42 -20.72 -12.13 1.03
N SER A 43 -20.06 -12.28 -0.12
CA SER A 43 -20.40 -13.37 -1.03
C SER A 43 -20.16 -14.74 -0.38
N ARG A 44 -21.03 -15.70 -0.70
CA ARG A 44 -20.93 -17.06 -0.15
C ARG A 44 -19.59 -17.71 -0.45
N ALA A 45 -19.03 -17.47 -1.65
CA ALA A 45 -17.76 -18.01 -2.07
C ALA A 45 -16.60 -17.46 -1.20
N PHE A 46 -16.57 -16.15 -0.99
CA PHE A 46 -15.57 -15.50 -0.14
C PHE A 46 -15.64 -15.99 1.30
N LEU A 47 -16.83 -15.97 1.90
CA LEU A 47 -17.04 -16.44 3.29
C LEU A 47 -16.65 -17.91 3.46
N LYS A 48 -16.98 -18.77 2.48
CA LYS A 48 -16.60 -20.20 2.48
C LYS A 48 -15.09 -20.36 2.47
N ARG A 49 -14.37 -19.60 1.62
CA ARG A 49 -12.90 -19.65 1.53
C ARG A 49 -12.25 -19.21 2.85
N MET A 50 -12.67 -18.07 3.42
CA MET A 50 -12.15 -17.56 4.70
C MET A 50 -12.38 -18.58 5.83
N SER A 51 -13.60 -19.12 5.94
CA SER A 51 -13.93 -20.08 6.99
C SER A 51 -13.22 -21.43 6.85
N ALA A 52 -12.82 -21.82 5.65
CA ALA A 52 -12.13 -23.11 5.43
C ALA A 52 -10.79 -23.15 6.17
N THR A 53 -9.96 -22.12 6.01
CA THR A 53 -8.63 -22.05 6.67
C THR A 53 -8.72 -21.71 8.15
N GLU A 54 -9.73 -20.94 8.59
CA GLU A 54 -10.01 -20.73 10.01
C GLU A 54 -10.36 -22.07 10.70
N LYS A 55 -11.20 -22.89 10.09
CA LYS A 55 -11.53 -24.24 10.59
C LYS A 55 -10.32 -25.15 10.57
N ALA A 56 -9.53 -25.15 9.49
CA ALA A 56 -8.31 -25.95 9.40
C ALA A 56 -7.31 -25.62 10.52
N LEU A 57 -7.13 -24.32 10.82
CA LEU A 57 -6.34 -23.87 11.95
C LEU A 57 -6.86 -24.46 13.27
N MET A 58 -8.15 -24.30 13.57
CA MET A 58 -8.73 -24.79 14.83
C MET A 58 -8.62 -26.29 14.94
N THR A 59 -8.95 -27.05 13.90
CA THR A 59 -8.79 -28.51 13.86
C THR A 59 -7.34 -28.94 14.09
N SER A 60 -6.37 -28.25 13.47
CA SER A 60 -4.95 -28.52 13.70
C SER A 60 -4.54 -28.31 15.16
N LEU A 61 -5.01 -27.23 15.77
CA LEU A 61 -4.71 -26.90 17.18
C LEU A 61 -5.36 -27.91 18.14
N GLU A 62 -6.60 -28.30 17.92
CA GLU A 62 -7.34 -29.31 18.72
C GLU A 62 -6.69 -30.69 18.62
N ASN A 63 -6.20 -31.06 17.44
CA ASN A 63 -5.45 -32.30 17.22
C ASN A 63 -3.99 -32.25 17.68
N GLY A 64 -3.56 -31.17 18.33
CA GLY A 64 -2.20 -31.02 18.84
C GLY A 64 -1.12 -30.86 17.75
N VAL A 65 -1.51 -30.53 16.51
CA VAL A 65 -0.55 -30.25 15.43
C VAL A 65 0.23 -28.97 15.76
N ALA A 66 1.55 -28.96 15.48
CA ALA A 66 2.36 -27.75 15.63
C ALA A 66 1.99 -26.73 14.58
N VAL A 67 1.52 -25.59 15.02
CA VAL A 67 1.32 -24.40 14.18
C VAL A 67 2.29 -23.33 14.66
N TYR A 68 3.29 -23.06 13.83
CA TYR A 68 4.37 -22.12 14.17
C TYR A 68 3.83 -20.77 14.69
N GLY A 69 4.37 -20.35 15.83
CA GLY A 69 4.03 -19.07 16.46
C GLY A 69 2.58 -18.96 16.97
N VAL A 70 1.82 -20.04 16.95
CA VAL A 70 0.47 -20.13 17.52
C VAL A 70 0.51 -20.96 18.79
N ASN A 71 0.76 -22.27 18.68
CA ASN A 71 0.97 -23.19 19.82
C ASN A 71 2.43 -23.65 19.96
N THR A 72 3.35 -22.89 19.36
CA THR A 72 4.80 -23.01 19.50
C THR A 72 5.40 -21.65 19.85
N GLY A 73 6.68 -21.62 20.25
CA GLY A 73 7.46 -20.40 20.28
C GLY A 73 7.79 -19.87 18.87
N TYR A 74 8.52 -18.74 18.82
CA TYR A 74 8.98 -18.08 17.59
C TYR A 74 10.47 -18.32 17.36
N GLY A 75 10.90 -18.28 16.09
CA GLY A 75 12.30 -18.39 15.71
C GLY A 75 12.95 -19.65 16.26
N LYS A 76 14.09 -19.52 16.97
CA LYS A 76 14.80 -20.64 17.59
C LYS A 76 13.98 -21.39 18.65
N SER A 77 12.95 -20.78 19.22
CA SER A 77 12.06 -21.37 20.22
C SER A 77 10.87 -22.13 19.61
N CYS A 78 10.82 -22.31 18.30
CA CYS A 78 9.69 -22.97 17.61
C CYS A 78 9.46 -24.44 18.05
N GLY A 79 10.47 -25.08 18.64
CA GLY A 79 10.32 -26.42 19.26
C GLY A 79 9.55 -26.44 20.58
N ASN A 80 9.39 -25.28 21.25
CA ASN A 80 8.70 -25.20 22.54
C ASN A 80 7.18 -25.16 22.32
N ARG A 81 6.48 -26.18 22.79
CA ARG A 81 5.02 -26.30 22.69
C ARG A 81 4.33 -25.57 23.85
N ILE A 82 3.23 -24.91 23.55
CA ILE A 82 2.33 -24.31 24.54
C ILE A 82 0.89 -24.87 24.35
N SER A 83 0.12 -24.90 25.43
CA SER A 83 -1.28 -25.33 25.36
C SER A 83 -2.13 -24.36 24.55
N LEU A 84 -3.24 -24.84 24.00
CA LEU A 84 -4.19 -24.01 23.27
C LEU A 84 -4.68 -22.83 24.12
N ALA A 85 -4.97 -23.04 25.41
CA ALA A 85 -5.38 -21.99 26.33
C ALA A 85 -4.29 -20.91 26.50
N ALA A 86 -3.02 -21.31 26.60
CA ALA A 86 -1.89 -20.41 26.65
C ALA A 86 -1.69 -19.66 25.32
N ALA A 87 -1.88 -20.34 24.18
CA ALA A 87 -1.81 -19.73 22.85
C ALA A 87 -2.87 -18.63 22.66
N MET A 88 -4.12 -18.89 23.06
CA MET A 88 -5.20 -17.90 23.02
C MET A 88 -4.92 -16.68 23.91
N LYS A 89 -4.41 -16.90 25.14
CA LYS A 89 -4.13 -15.82 26.08
C LYS A 89 -2.91 -14.99 25.69
N ASN A 90 -1.85 -15.63 25.23
CA ASN A 90 -0.54 -15.03 25.00
C ASN A 90 -0.32 -14.56 23.57
N GLY A 91 -1.12 -15.01 22.59
CA GLY A 91 -0.99 -14.63 21.19
C GLY A 91 -0.84 -13.11 20.97
N PRO A 92 -1.67 -12.27 21.59
CA PRO A 92 -1.55 -10.80 21.44
C PRO A 92 -0.26 -10.19 22.04
N ASN A 93 0.55 -10.94 22.78
CA ASN A 93 1.81 -10.42 23.31
C ASN A 93 2.84 -10.13 22.21
N ILE A 94 2.76 -10.80 21.06
CA ILE A 94 3.62 -10.52 19.90
C ILE A 94 3.52 -9.04 19.50
N LEU A 95 2.32 -8.44 19.58
CA LEU A 95 2.10 -7.02 19.30
C LEU A 95 2.78 -6.09 20.30
N LYS A 96 3.08 -6.58 21.51
CA LYS A 96 3.82 -5.82 22.54
C LYS A 96 5.32 -5.95 22.32
N PHE A 97 5.81 -7.19 22.06
CA PHE A 97 7.24 -7.47 21.91
C PHE A 97 7.88 -6.71 20.76
N HIS A 98 7.16 -6.58 19.66
CA HIS A 98 7.62 -5.87 18.47
C HIS A 98 7.34 -4.37 18.50
N GLY A 99 6.67 -3.85 19.52
CA GLY A 99 6.39 -2.43 19.67
C GLY A 99 7.58 -1.62 20.20
N CYS A 100 8.74 -1.77 19.59
CA CYS A 100 10.02 -1.17 19.97
C CYS A 100 10.55 -0.19 18.90
N GLY A 101 9.72 0.25 17.97
CA GLY A 101 10.09 1.22 16.94
C GLY A 101 10.39 2.60 17.52
N THR A 102 11.22 3.35 16.79
CA THR A 102 11.67 4.71 17.12
C THR A 102 11.55 5.62 15.91
N GLY A 103 11.94 6.88 16.08
CA GLY A 103 11.87 7.89 15.01
C GLY A 103 10.50 8.50 14.82
N GLU A 104 10.42 9.41 13.85
CA GLU A 104 9.17 10.07 13.49
C GLU A 104 8.14 9.07 12.94
N PRO A 105 6.85 9.38 13.02
CA PRO A 105 5.83 8.54 12.40
C PRO A 105 5.98 8.46 10.88
N ILE A 106 5.76 7.28 10.29
CA ILE A 106 5.51 7.18 8.85
C ILE A 106 4.21 7.92 8.50
N GLY A 107 4.08 8.35 7.25
CA GLY A 107 2.93 9.15 6.82
C GLY A 107 1.58 8.42 6.96
N ILE A 108 0.52 9.22 7.06
CA ILE A 108 -0.86 8.72 7.14
C ILE A 108 -1.19 7.90 5.88
N GLU A 109 -0.82 8.38 4.70
CA GLU A 109 -1.07 7.71 3.43
C GLU A 109 -0.38 6.33 3.36
N GLU A 110 0.90 6.27 3.77
CA GLU A 110 1.69 5.05 3.83
C GLU A 110 1.13 4.04 4.84
N THR A 111 0.71 4.50 6.01
CA THR A 111 0.07 3.63 7.02
C THR A 111 -1.27 3.08 6.51
N ARG A 112 -2.08 3.91 5.84
CA ARG A 112 -3.34 3.47 5.21
C ARG A 112 -3.11 2.47 4.10
N ALA A 113 -2.08 2.69 3.26
CA ALA A 113 -1.67 1.74 2.22
C ALA A 113 -1.21 0.40 2.81
N ALA A 114 -0.42 0.43 3.88
CA ALA A 114 0.01 -0.77 4.61
C ALA A 114 -1.16 -1.56 5.21
N MET A 115 -2.15 -0.86 5.79
CA MET A 115 -3.39 -1.47 6.29
C MET A 115 -4.18 -2.13 5.17
N LEU A 116 -4.32 -1.46 4.02
CA LEU A 116 -5.01 -2.04 2.87
C LEU A 116 -4.26 -3.26 2.34
N ALA A 117 -2.94 -3.18 2.15
CA ALA A 117 -2.12 -4.31 1.72
C ALA A 117 -2.29 -5.52 2.67
N ARG A 118 -2.38 -5.29 3.99
CA ARG A 118 -2.67 -6.36 4.97
C ARG A 118 -4.07 -6.92 4.80
N ILE A 119 -5.08 -6.10 4.55
CA ILE A 119 -6.44 -6.59 4.24
C ILE A 119 -6.41 -7.48 3.00
N LEU A 120 -5.73 -7.07 1.92
CA LEU A 120 -5.62 -7.82 0.68
C LEU A 120 -4.92 -9.17 0.90
N CYS A 121 -3.79 -9.16 1.59
CA CYS A 121 -3.04 -10.36 1.96
C CYS A 121 -3.93 -11.38 2.69
N LEU A 122 -4.61 -10.96 3.75
CA LEU A 122 -5.45 -11.85 4.56
C LEU A 122 -6.73 -12.28 3.83
N ALA A 123 -7.29 -11.42 2.98
CA ALA A 123 -8.50 -11.70 2.20
C ALA A 123 -8.29 -12.81 1.15
N ARG A 124 -7.03 -13.16 0.83
CA ARG A 124 -6.71 -14.33 -0.01
C ARG A 124 -7.22 -15.65 0.61
N GLY A 125 -7.36 -15.67 1.96
CA GLY A 125 -7.94 -16.80 2.68
C GLY A 125 -6.97 -17.95 2.94
N TYR A 126 -5.65 -17.69 2.96
CA TYR A 126 -4.63 -18.68 3.32
C TYR A 126 -4.16 -18.58 4.78
N SER A 127 -4.50 -17.50 5.45
CA SER A 127 -3.89 -17.13 6.74
C SER A 127 -4.60 -17.70 7.98
N GLY A 128 -5.77 -18.29 7.82
CA GLY A 128 -6.61 -18.67 8.97
C GLY A 128 -7.17 -17.49 9.76
N ALA A 129 -7.14 -16.28 9.18
CA ALA A 129 -7.70 -15.06 9.78
C ALA A 129 -9.22 -14.99 9.53
N SER A 130 -9.94 -14.39 10.48
CA SER A 130 -11.39 -14.21 10.36
C SER A 130 -11.77 -13.00 9.52
N VAL A 131 -12.97 -13.01 8.96
CA VAL A 131 -13.57 -11.85 8.28
C VAL A 131 -13.70 -10.66 9.23
N GLY A 132 -13.92 -10.90 10.54
CA GLY A 132 -14.03 -9.83 11.55
C GLY A 132 -12.76 -8.98 11.67
N LEU A 133 -11.56 -9.56 11.52
CA LEU A 133 -10.31 -8.81 11.50
C LEU A 133 -10.23 -7.88 10.28
N LEU A 134 -10.59 -8.37 9.10
CA LEU A 134 -10.63 -7.58 7.88
C LEU A 134 -11.62 -6.40 8.00
N GLU A 135 -12.80 -6.65 8.57
CA GLU A 135 -13.82 -5.64 8.81
C GLU A 135 -13.38 -4.56 9.79
N GLN A 136 -12.63 -4.94 10.84
CA GLN A 136 -12.08 -3.97 11.77
C GLN A 136 -11.07 -3.05 11.10
N MET A 137 -10.15 -3.59 10.29
CA MET A 137 -9.19 -2.78 9.51
C MET A 137 -9.90 -1.88 8.49
N ALA A 138 -10.89 -2.41 7.78
CA ALA A 138 -11.71 -1.63 6.85
C ALA A 138 -12.48 -0.51 7.56
N ALA A 139 -13.00 -0.77 8.77
CA ALA A 139 -13.66 0.26 9.58
C ALA A 139 -12.69 1.38 10.00
N PHE A 140 -11.45 1.05 10.36
CA PHE A 140 -10.41 2.05 10.65
C PHE A 140 -10.12 2.92 9.42
N LEU A 141 -9.89 2.31 8.25
CA LEU A 141 -9.70 3.05 6.98
C LEU A 141 -10.86 3.99 6.68
N ASN A 142 -12.09 3.49 6.80
CA ASN A 142 -13.31 4.23 6.47
C ASN A 142 -13.64 5.35 7.46
N LYS A 143 -13.22 5.19 8.71
CA LYS A 143 -13.41 6.20 9.78
C LYS A 143 -12.24 7.18 9.89
N GLY A 144 -11.17 7.00 9.09
CA GLY A 144 -9.98 7.84 9.16
C GLY A 144 -9.17 7.65 10.43
N ILE A 145 -9.27 6.48 11.08
CA ILE A 145 -8.42 6.12 12.22
C ILE A 145 -7.14 5.50 11.67
N THR A 146 -6.01 6.21 11.80
CA THR A 146 -4.72 5.77 11.26
C THR A 146 -3.72 5.57 12.40
N PRO A 147 -3.20 4.35 12.63
CA PRO A 147 -2.22 4.09 13.66
C PRO A 147 -0.96 4.94 13.51
N VAL A 148 -0.40 5.42 14.61
CA VAL A 148 0.90 6.08 14.67
C VAL A 148 1.96 4.99 14.64
N VAL A 149 2.73 4.92 13.55
CA VAL A 149 3.74 3.89 13.33
C VAL A 149 5.10 4.56 13.20
N PRO A 150 6.07 4.28 14.08
CA PRO A 150 7.43 4.81 13.97
C PRO A 150 8.13 4.35 12.69
N CYS A 151 8.93 5.22 12.07
CA CYS A 151 9.60 4.93 10.80
C CYS A 151 10.80 3.97 10.93
N GLU A 152 11.36 3.82 12.10
CA GLU A 152 12.50 2.96 12.39
C GLU A 152 12.08 1.76 13.23
N GLY A 153 12.44 0.54 12.79
CA GLY A 153 12.12 -0.65 13.59
C GLY A 153 12.01 -1.95 12.83
N SER A 154 11.64 -1.94 11.54
CA SER A 154 11.69 -3.14 10.72
C SER A 154 13.15 -3.51 10.42
N VAL A 155 13.48 -4.79 10.59
CA VAL A 155 14.80 -5.35 10.26
C VAL A 155 14.71 -6.36 9.10
N GLY A 156 13.55 -6.44 8.45
CA GLY A 156 13.30 -7.32 7.33
C GLY A 156 13.24 -8.82 7.68
N ALA A 157 13.39 -9.19 8.93
CA ALA A 157 13.28 -10.59 9.37
C ALA A 157 11.81 -10.93 9.59
N SER A 158 11.27 -11.88 8.82
CA SER A 158 9.83 -12.21 8.71
C SER A 158 8.97 -11.01 8.25
N GLY A 159 9.58 -10.11 7.50
CA GLY A 159 8.96 -8.89 7.00
C GLY A 159 8.91 -7.76 8.02
N ASP A 160 7.77 -7.10 8.11
CA ASP A 160 7.59 -5.81 8.79
C ASP A 160 7.01 -5.95 10.21
N LEU A 161 7.57 -6.82 11.05
CA LEU A 161 7.03 -7.15 12.37
C LEU A 161 6.78 -5.92 13.24
N THR A 162 7.78 -5.05 13.36
CA THR A 162 7.69 -3.85 14.24
C THR A 162 6.60 -2.89 13.76
N PRO A 163 6.59 -2.34 12.54
CA PRO A 163 5.56 -1.39 12.14
C PRO A 163 4.16 -2.02 12.16
N MET A 164 4.01 -3.26 11.70
CA MET A 164 2.72 -3.94 11.74
C MET A 164 2.22 -4.22 13.16
N SER A 165 3.11 -4.34 14.15
CA SER A 165 2.71 -4.49 15.56
C SER A 165 1.99 -3.26 16.11
N TYR A 166 2.34 -2.05 15.66
CA TYR A 166 1.64 -0.81 16.01
C TYR A 166 0.23 -0.80 15.41
N ILE A 167 0.09 -1.20 14.14
CA ILE A 167 -1.22 -1.31 13.49
C ILE A 167 -2.08 -2.32 14.25
N GLY A 168 -1.55 -3.52 14.50
CA GLY A 168 -2.28 -4.56 15.23
C GLY A 168 -2.66 -4.14 16.65
N ALA A 169 -1.76 -3.46 17.37
CA ALA A 169 -2.05 -2.98 18.70
C ALA A 169 -3.16 -1.91 18.73
N ALA A 170 -3.16 -1.02 17.72
CA ALA A 170 -4.18 0.03 17.60
C ALA A 170 -5.58 -0.56 17.37
N LEU A 171 -5.73 -1.63 16.56
CA LEU A 171 -7.01 -2.33 16.38
C LEU A 171 -7.59 -2.86 17.70
N ALA A 172 -6.72 -3.25 18.64
CA ALA A 172 -7.08 -3.69 19.98
C ALA A 172 -7.22 -2.55 21.02
N GLY A 173 -7.22 -1.29 20.57
CA GLY A 173 -7.37 -0.12 21.44
C GLY A 173 -6.10 0.26 22.22
N ARG A 174 -4.93 -0.17 21.76
CA ARG A 174 -3.63 0.16 22.35
C ARG A 174 -2.85 1.09 21.44
N ARG A 175 -1.82 1.78 21.98
CA ARG A 175 -1.01 2.75 21.23
C ARG A 175 -1.84 3.96 20.80
N ASP A 176 -1.21 4.84 20.03
CA ASP A 176 -1.81 6.07 19.54
C ASP A 176 -2.20 5.97 18.07
N VAL A 177 -3.13 6.81 17.69
CA VAL A 177 -3.63 6.94 16.33
C VAL A 177 -3.79 8.41 15.95
N PHE A 178 -3.67 8.72 14.67
CA PHE A 178 -4.18 9.95 14.08
C PHE A 178 -5.70 9.80 13.88
N TYR A 179 -6.46 10.74 14.42
CA TYR A 179 -7.91 10.77 14.25
C TYR A 179 -8.46 12.19 14.40
N GLU A 180 -9.24 12.66 13.43
CA GLU A 180 -9.83 14.02 13.39
C GLU A 180 -8.78 15.15 13.55
N GLY A 181 -7.61 14.98 12.95
CA GLY A 181 -6.52 15.97 12.98
C GLY A 181 -5.60 15.89 14.21
N ASP A 182 -5.95 15.09 15.21
CA ASP A 182 -5.18 14.95 16.45
C ASP A 182 -4.51 13.57 16.55
N VAL A 183 -3.45 13.49 17.38
CA VAL A 183 -2.92 12.24 17.90
C VAL A 183 -3.58 11.94 19.24
N MET A 184 -4.15 10.74 19.36
CA MET A 184 -4.81 10.32 20.59
C MET A 184 -4.71 8.80 20.84
N PRO A 185 -4.92 8.32 22.08
CA PRO A 185 -4.99 6.90 22.36
C PRO A 185 -6.04 6.19 21.50
N ALA A 186 -5.66 5.04 20.89
CA ALA A 186 -6.55 4.28 20.02
C ALA A 186 -7.88 3.92 20.68
N ALA A 187 -7.89 3.57 21.96
CA ALA A 187 -9.14 3.30 22.71
C ALA A 187 -10.12 4.48 22.69
N LYS A 188 -9.59 5.73 22.77
CA LYS A 188 -10.39 6.94 22.72
C LYS A 188 -10.99 7.17 21.33
N ALA A 189 -10.16 7.02 20.30
CA ALA A 189 -10.59 7.15 18.89
C ALA A 189 -11.64 6.10 18.50
N ILE A 190 -11.41 4.83 18.87
CA ILE A 190 -12.32 3.72 18.66
C ILE A 190 -13.70 4.04 19.28
N LYS A 191 -13.71 4.50 20.54
CA LYS A 191 -14.96 4.88 21.24
C LYS A 191 -15.66 6.04 20.52
N LYS A 192 -14.93 7.10 20.15
CA LYS A 192 -15.47 8.26 19.41
C LYS A 192 -16.06 7.85 18.06
N ALA A 193 -15.44 6.92 17.37
CA ALA A 193 -15.87 6.41 16.06
C ALA A 193 -17.06 5.42 16.17
N GLY A 194 -17.53 5.06 17.38
CA GLY A 194 -18.60 4.09 17.60
C GLY A 194 -18.18 2.65 17.33
N LEU A 195 -16.89 2.35 17.39
CA LEU A 195 -16.33 1.01 17.22
C LEU A 195 -16.05 0.34 18.58
N LYS A 196 -15.67 -0.94 18.54
CA LYS A 196 -15.16 -1.67 19.71
C LYS A 196 -13.72 -2.11 19.46
N PRO A 197 -12.86 -2.18 20.49
CA PRO A 197 -11.54 -2.78 20.37
C PRO A 197 -11.64 -4.21 19.88
N TYR A 198 -10.76 -4.57 18.94
CA TYR A 198 -10.73 -5.91 18.39
C TYR A 198 -10.17 -6.91 19.38
N VAL A 199 -10.80 -8.09 19.48
CA VAL A 199 -10.34 -9.22 20.28
C VAL A 199 -9.80 -10.29 19.33
N TYR A 200 -8.47 -10.47 19.36
CA TYR A 200 -7.77 -11.38 18.47
C TYR A 200 -8.10 -12.86 18.73
N ARG A 201 -8.29 -13.59 17.65
CA ARG A 201 -8.38 -15.06 17.64
C ARG A 201 -6.98 -15.67 17.50
N PRO A 202 -6.82 -17.00 17.72
CA PRO A 202 -5.57 -17.69 17.49
C PRO A 202 -4.99 -17.40 16.09
N LYS A 203 -3.67 -17.27 16.02
CA LYS A 203 -2.90 -16.89 14.82
C LYS A 203 -3.08 -15.45 14.31
N GLU A 204 -4.21 -14.79 14.51
CA GLU A 204 -4.44 -13.44 13.98
C GLU A 204 -3.37 -12.42 14.40
N PRO A 205 -2.86 -12.41 15.66
CA PRO A 205 -1.77 -11.50 16.02
C PRO A 205 -0.50 -11.75 15.18
N LEU A 206 -0.17 -13.01 14.89
CA LEU A 206 0.95 -13.36 14.01
C LEU A 206 0.67 -12.95 12.58
N SER A 207 -0.52 -13.23 12.05
CA SER A 207 -0.93 -12.82 10.71
C SER A 207 -0.97 -11.30 10.53
N MET A 208 -1.13 -10.54 11.62
CA MET A 208 -1.04 -9.08 11.57
C MET A 208 0.40 -8.57 11.40
N VAL A 209 1.38 -9.22 12.03
CA VAL A 209 2.75 -8.69 12.06
C VAL A 209 3.66 -9.31 11.00
N ASN A 210 3.42 -10.56 10.61
CA ASN A 210 4.28 -11.30 9.71
C ASN A 210 4.00 -10.94 8.25
N GLY A 211 5.03 -10.58 7.50
CA GLY A 211 4.97 -10.26 6.07
C GLY A 211 5.40 -8.82 5.74
N THR A 212 5.27 -8.45 4.47
CA THR A 212 5.90 -7.29 3.82
C THR A 212 4.96 -6.12 3.55
N THR A 213 3.80 -6.05 4.22
CA THR A 213 2.73 -5.12 3.85
C THR A 213 3.01 -3.66 4.17
N THR A 214 3.88 -3.36 5.17
CA THR A 214 4.30 -1.96 5.42
C THR A 214 5.23 -1.50 4.30
N MET A 215 6.24 -2.31 3.93
CA MET A 215 7.12 -2.04 2.79
C MET A 215 6.30 -1.80 1.52
N THR A 216 5.35 -2.69 1.23
CA THR A 216 4.47 -2.61 0.05
C THR A 216 3.64 -1.32 0.06
N GLY A 217 3.08 -0.94 1.21
CA GLY A 217 2.31 0.29 1.36
C GLY A 217 3.14 1.55 1.15
N ILE A 218 4.34 1.61 1.75
CA ILE A 218 5.29 2.72 1.56
C ILE A 218 5.70 2.81 0.09
N ALA A 219 6.06 1.67 -0.53
CA ALA A 219 6.45 1.61 -1.94
C ALA A 219 5.34 2.13 -2.86
N ALA A 220 4.08 1.74 -2.63
CA ALA A 220 2.95 2.20 -3.43
C ALA A 220 2.80 3.74 -3.38
N VAL A 221 2.86 4.33 -2.20
CA VAL A 221 2.76 5.80 -2.04
C VAL A 221 3.96 6.52 -2.64
N CYS A 222 5.19 6.00 -2.45
CA CYS A 222 6.40 6.57 -3.05
C CYS A 222 6.34 6.52 -4.60
N ILE A 223 5.86 5.45 -5.18
CA ILE A 223 5.68 5.30 -6.63
C ILE A 223 4.67 6.32 -7.14
N GLU A 224 3.53 6.48 -6.48
CA GLU A 224 2.53 7.48 -6.88
C GLU A 224 3.08 8.91 -6.79
N ARG A 225 3.82 9.24 -5.75
CA ARG A 225 4.49 10.55 -5.63
C ARG A 225 5.52 10.74 -6.74
N SER A 226 6.28 9.70 -7.08
CA SER A 226 7.26 9.74 -8.18
C SER A 226 6.58 9.96 -9.54
N ARG A 227 5.40 9.34 -9.77
CA ARG A 227 4.59 9.54 -10.96
C ARG A 227 4.11 10.99 -11.07
N ARG A 228 3.59 11.55 -9.99
CA ARG A 228 3.16 12.97 -9.94
C ARG A 228 4.31 13.95 -10.15
N ILE A 229 5.49 13.63 -9.62
CA ILE A 229 6.71 14.44 -9.85
C ILE A 229 7.10 14.36 -11.34
N LEU A 230 7.10 13.17 -11.95
CA LEU A 230 7.38 13.01 -13.38
C LEU A 230 6.45 13.89 -14.22
N ASP A 231 5.14 13.81 -13.99
CA ASP A 231 4.15 14.62 -14.68
C ASP A 231 4.43 16.12 -14.49
N ALA A 232 4.66 16.56 -13.26
CA ALA A 232 4.95 17.96 -12.95
C ALA A 232 6.20 18.47 -13.68
N VAL A 233 7.27 17.66 -13.75
CA VAL A 233 8.53 18.03 -14.44
C VAL A 233 8.33 18.05 -15.96
N VAL A 234 7.53 17.17 -16.52
CA VAL A 234 7.15 17.20 -17.96
C VAL A 234 6.42 18.50 -18.27
N TYR A 235 5.44 18.90 -17.47
CA TYR A 235 4.74 20.20 -17.63
C TYR A 235 5.70 21.38 -17.45
N ALA A 236 6.56 21.37 -16.43
CA ALA A 236 7.54 22.43 -16.20
C ALA A 236 8.53 22.55 -17.38
N THR A 237 8.94 21.42 -17.97
CA THR A 237 9.79 21.39 -19.16
C THR A 237 9.08 22.07 -20.34
N ALA A 238 7.86 21.72 -20.64
CA ALA A 238 7.09 22.32 -21.73
C ALA A 238 6.90 23.83 -21.53
N LEU A 239 6.60 24.27 -20.29
CA LEU A 239 6.50 25.70 -19.95
C LEU A 239 7.84 26.41 -20.15
N SER A 240 8.96 25.80 -19.76
CA SER A 240 10.30 26.38 -19.93
C SER A 240 10.66 26.52 -21.39
N VAL A 241 10.40 25.50 -22.22
CA VAL A 241 10.61 25.57 -23.68
C VAL A 241 9.80 26.71 -24.28
N HIS A 242 8.52 26.86 -23.87
CA HIS A 242 7.69 27.94 -24.35
C HIS A 242 8.20 29.32 -23.93
N ALA A 243 8.54 29.49 -22.65
CA ALA A 243 9.01 30.78 -22.10
C ALA A 243 10.35 31.23 -22.71
N MET A 244 11.25 30.28 -22.97
CA MET A 244 12.57 30.54 -23.54
C MET A 244 12.57 30.58 -25.08
N LYS A 245 11.40 30.44 -25.71
CA LYS A 245 11.27 30.29 -27.17
C LYS A 245 12.16 29.16 -27.72
N GLY A 246 12.23 28.06 -26.98
CA GLY A 246 13.10 26.91 -27.30
C GLY A 246 12.66 26.16 -28.54
N ASN A 247 13.53 25.31 -29.06
CA ASN A 247 13.35 24.57 -30.28
C ASN A 247 12.51 23.29 -30.05
N ALA A 248 11.25 23.29 -30.49
CA ALA A 248 10.35 22.16 -30.34
C ALA A 248 10.77 20.92 -31.17
N HIS A 249 11.65 21.07 -32.16
CA HIS A 249 12.17 19.93 -32.94
C HIS A 249 12.98 18.94 -32.08
N HIS A 250 13.45 19.33 -30.90
CA HIS A 250 14.09 18.39 -29.95
C HIS A 250 13.14 17.26 -29.49
N TYR A 251 11.84 17.42 -29.68
CA TYR A 251 10.82 16.45 -29.28
C TYR A 251 10.16 15.76 -30.50
N HIS A 252 10.80 15.88 -31.70
CA HIS A 252 10.26 15.28 -32.92
C HIS A 252 10.24 13.74 -32.82
N PRO A 253 9.17 13.05 -33.31
CA PRO A 253 9.02 11.59 -33.21
C PRO A 253 10.19 10.79 -33.76
N VAL A 254 10.81 11.23 -34.86
CA VAL A 254 11.97 10.57 -35.50
C VAL A 254 13.14 10.39 -34.52
N ILE A 255 13.34 11.31 -33.56
CA ILE A 255 14.41 11.18 -32.55
C ILE A 255 14.14 9.96 -31.65
N SER A 256 12.88 9.75 -31.27
CA SER A 256 12.48 8.59 -30.48
C SER A 256 12.45 7.30 -31.29
N GLU A 257 12.13 7.37 -32.59
CA GLU A 257 12.21 6.23 -33.51
C GLU A 257 13.65 5.77 -33.72
N ALA A 258 14.57 6.71 -33.86
CA ALA A 258 16.01 6.43 -33.98
C ALA A 258 16.61 5.86 -32.69
N LYS A 259 16.01 6.14 -31.53
CA LYS A 259 16.43 5.64 -30.21
C LYS A 259 15.21 5.19 -29.42
N PRO A 260 14.73 3.94 -29.63
CA PRO A 260 13.38 3.51 -29.24
C PRO A 260 13.26 3.07 -27.77
N PHE A 261 13.61 3.94 -26.83
CA PHE A 261 13.32 3.75 -25.41
C PHE A 261 11.87 4.18 -25.14
N PRO A 262 11.00 3.30 -24.62
CA PRO A 262 9.58 3.59 -24.48
C PRO A 262 9.28 4.83 -23.61
N GLY A 263 9.94 4.96 -22.46
CA GLY A 263 9.78 6.09 -21.55
C GLY A 263 10.25 7.40 -22.17
N GLN A 264 11.39 7.40 -22.87
CA GLN A 264 11.87 8.57 -23.60
C GLN A 264 10.85 9.01 -24.65
N ALA A 265 10.32 8.06 -25.44
CA ALA A 265 9.33 8.34 -26.47
C ALA A 265 8.01 8.87 -25.86
N ALA A 266 7.57 8.33 -24.74
CA ALA A 266 6.37 8.80 -24.04
C ALA A 266 6.52 10.24 -23.53
N VAL A 267 7.65 10.56 -22.88
CA VAL A 267 7.94 11.90 -22.37
C VAL A 267 8.06 12.90 -23.52
N ALA A 268 8.81 12.56 -24.59
CA ALA A 268 8.96 13.43 -25.76
C ALA A 268 7.61 13.75 -26.39
N ARG A 269 6.74 12.74 -26.57
CA ARG A 269 5.40 12.90 -27.13
C ARG A 269 4.54 13.82 -26.27
N GLU A 270 4.59 13.69 -24.95
CA GLU A 270 3.79 14.51 -24.05
C GLU A 270 4.27 15.97 -24.06
N ILE A 271 5.58 16.22 -24.04
CA ILE A 271 6.13 17.58 -24.18
C ILE A 271 5.69 18.18 -25.53
N ALA A 272 5.84 17.45 -26.64
CA ALA A 272 5.42 17.91 -27.96
C ALA A 272 3.92 18.24 -28.00
N ARG A 273 3.07 17.38 -27.40
CA ARG A 273 1.62 17.64 -27.28
C ARG A 273 1.30 18.91 -26.52
N LEU A 274 2.01 19.19 -25.44
CA LEU A 274 1.83 20.42 -24.64
C LEU A 274 2.25 21.66 -25.44
N LEU A 275 3.33 21.58 -26.21
CA LEU A 275 3.83 22.69 -27.03
C LEU A 275 2.92 23.02 -28.22
N THR A 276 2.18 22.03 -28.76
CA THR A 276 1.27 22.20 -29.89
C THR A 276 -0.18 22.48 -29.47
N SER A 277 -0.46 22.61 -28.18
CA SER A 277 -1.79 22.94 -27.68
C SER A 277 -2.23 24.36 -28.10
N LYS A 278 -3.56 24.65 -28.09
CA LYS A 278 -4.11 25.98 -28.44
C LYS A 278 -3.58 27.12 -27.56
N VAL A 279 -3.00 26.81 -26.42
CA VAL A 279 -2.38 27.78 -25.49
C VAL A 279 -0.95 28.11 -25.92
N SER A 280 -0.28 27.21 -26.63
CA SER A 280 1.06 27.37 -27.17
C SER A 280 0.94 27.54 -28.70
N ALA A 281 0.84 28.80 -29.15
CA ALA A 281 0.63 29.14 -30.56
C ALA A 281 1.87 28.87 -31.47
N ARG A 282 2.91 28.23 -30.93
CA ARG A 282 4.11 27.94 -31.71
C ARG A 282 3.97 26.60 -32.39
N ARG A 283 3.91 26.63 -33.72
CA ARG A 283 3.91 25.42 -34.54
C ARG A 283 5.32 24.83 -34.65
N LEU A 284 5.41 23.53 -34.76
CA LEU A 284 6.66 22.82 -35.13
C LEU A 284 7.21 23.25 -36.52
N GLU A 285 6.43 24.02 -37.26
CA GLU A 285 6.68 24.46 -38.64
C GLU A 285 7.26 25.88 -38.75
N ASP A 286 7.46 26.60 -37.65
CA ASP A 286 8.08 27.93 -37.71
C ASP A 286 9.59 27.83 -37.96
N ASP A 287 10.01 28.05 -39.20
CA ASP A 287 11.39 27.96 -39.71
C ASP A 287 12.38 28.97 -39.09
N ALA A 288 11.90 29.92 -38.32
CA ALA A 288 12.73 30.91 -37.64
C ALA A 288 13.15 30.47 -36.24
N LEU A 289 14.01 29.46 -36.16
CA LEU A 289 14.64 29.06 -34.92
C LEU A 289 15.70 30.10 -34.50
N GLU A 290 15.47 30.81 -33.40
CA GLU A 290 16.46 31.73 -32.81
C GLU A 290 17.69 30.96 -32.33
N THR A 291 17.50 29.69 -31.90
CA THR A 291 18.57 28.79 -31.43
C THR A 291 18.50 27.43 -32.14
N LEU A 292 19.63 27.00 -32.70
CA LEU A 292 19.75 25.68 -33.30
C LEU A 292 19.66 24.57 -32.23
N GLN A 293 20.16 24.85 -31.01
CA GLN A 293 20.32 23.85 -29.97
C GLN A 293 20.09 24.46 -28.58
N ASP A 294 19.05 23.97 -27.88
CA ASP A 294 18.75 24.38 -26.51
C ASP A 294 19.70 23.73 -25.48
N PRO A 295 19.77 24.24 -24.25
CA PRO A 295 20.44 23.58 -23.14
C PRO A 295 19.98 22.14 -22.94
N TYR A 296 20.88 21.29 -22.45
CA TYR A 296 20.56 19.87 -22.16
C TYR A 296 19.34 19.68 -21.25
N SER A 297 19.13 20.56 -20.27
CA SER A 297 17.97 20.53 -19.39
C SER A 297 16.62 20.59 -20.12
N LEU A 298 16.59 21.16 -21.32
CA LEU A 298 15.41 21.19 -22.18
C LEU A 298 15.45 20.06 -23.22
N ARG A 299 16.46 20.06 -24.09
CA ARG A 299 16.49 19.13 -25.23
C ARG A 299 16.68 17.66 -24.85
N CYS A 300 17.35 17.39 -23.70
CA CYS A 300 17.58 16.03 -23.20
C CYS A 300 16.64 15.65 -22.05
N ALA A 301 15.62 16.46 -21.75
CA ALA A 301 14.60 16.10 -20.75
C ALA A 301 13.95 14.72 -21.02
N PRO A 302 13.57 14.37 -22.27
CA PRO A 302 13.02 13.04 -22.54
C PRO A 302 13.96 11.90 -22.19
N GLN A 303 15.27 12.05 -22.42
CA GLN A 303 16.26 11.02 -22.11
C GLN A 303 16.43 10.84 -20.60
N ALA A 304 16.40 11.92 -19.82
CA ALA A 304 16.53 11.86 -18.37
C ALA A 304 15.25 11.37 -17.69
N LEU A 305 14.09 11.96 -18.03
CA LEU A 305 12.79 11.64 -17.43
C LEU A 305 12.27 10.28 -17.90
N GLY A 306 12.61 9.87 -19.12
CA GLY A 306 12.22 8.57 -19.68
C GLY A 306 12.73 7.39 -18.86
N VAL A 307 13.88 7.51 -18.20
CA VAL A 307 14.40 6.47 -17.30
C VAL A 307 13.43 6.22 -16.14
N LEU A 308 12.91 7.31 -15.55
CA LEU A 308 11.90 7.18 -14.48
C LEU A 308 10.60 6.62 -15.03
N ALA A 309 10.14 7.05 -16.20
CA ALA A 309 8.92 6.53 -16.83
C ALA A 309 9.02 5.03 -17.08
N ASP A 310 10.15 4.55 -17.62
CA ASP A 310 10.39 3.12 -17.81
C ASP A 310 10.47 2.37 -16.48
N ALA A 311 11.18 2.90 -15.47
CA ALA A 311 11.26 2.30 -14.14
C ALA A 311 9.86 2.15 -13.49
N LEU A 312 9.01 3.17 -13.57
CA LEU A 312 7.64 3.11 -13.05
C LEU A 312 6.81 2.04 -13.75
N SER A 313 7.00 1.84 -15.06
CA SER A 313 6.23 0.88 -15.84
C SER A 313 6.46 -0.57 -15.41
N TRP A 314 7.64 -0.93 -14.93
CA TRP A 314 7.95 -2.30 -14.49
C TRP A 314 7.84 -2.49 -12.97
N ILE A 315 8.04 -1.46 -12.15
CA ILE A 315 7.95 -1.59 -10.69
C ILE A 315 6.49 -1.63 -10.19
N ILE A 316 5.57 -0.91 -10.85
CA ILE A 316 4.14 -0.90 -10.48
C ILE A 316 3.55 -2.32 -10.48
N PRO A 317 3.72 -3.15 -11.53
CA PRO A 317 3.25 -4.53 -11.52
C PRO A 317 3.81 -5.38 -10.37
N TRP A 318 5.05 -5.16 -9.96
CA TRP A 318 5.65 -5.91 -8.85
C TRP A 318 5.01 -5.56 -7.51
N VAL A 319 4.77 -4.27 -7.26
CA VAL A 319 4.06 -3.82 -6.05
C VAL A 319 2.62 -4.32 -6.05
N GLU A 320 1.97 -4.34 -7.21
CA GLU A 320 0.61 -4.88 -7.35
C GLU A 320 0.56 -6.38 -7.05
N ILE A 321 1.50 -7.16 -7.57
CA ILE A 321 1.62 -8.60 -7.27
C ILE A 321 1.84 -8.80 -5.77
N GLU A 322 2.79 -8.08 -5.16
CA GLU A 322 3.10 -8.21 -3.74
C GLU A 322 1.91 -7.86 -2.84
N ALA A 323 1.21 -6.75 -3.14
CA ALA A 323 0.03 -6.33 -2.40
C ALA A 323 -1.11 -7.37 -2.46
N ASN A 324 -1.22 -8.10 -3.56
CA ASN A 324 -2.22 -9.15 -3.78
C ASN A 324 -1.74 -10.55 -3.38
N SER A 325 -0.60 -10.66 -2.69
CA SER A 325 -0.01 -11.92 -2.26
C SER A 325 -0.34 -12.24 -0.81
N SER A 326 -0.36 -13.52 -0.44
CA SER A 326 -0.34 -13.97 0.95
C SER A 326 1.12 -14.13 1.38
N ASN A 327 1.61 -13.18 2.17
CA ASN A 327 3.00 -13.10 2.61
C ASN A 327 3.19 -13.31 4.13
N ASP A 328 2.16 -13.82 4.84
CA ASP A 328 2.27 -14.24 6.23
C ASP A 328 2.54 -15.76 6.35
N ASN A 329 3.13 -16.17 7.47
CA ASN A 329 3.44 -17.56 7.78
C ASN A 329 2.91 -17.97 9.17
N PRO A 330 2.55 -19.26 9.34
CA PRO A 330 2.31 -20.28 8.33
C PRO A 330 1.02 -19.98 7.54
N ILE A 331 0.90 -20.61 6.36
CA ILE A 331 -0.33 -20.56 5.55
C ILE A 331 -1.03 -21.93 5.60
N PHE A 332 -2.30 -21.96 5.22
CA PHE A 332 -3.13 -23.16 5.16
C PHE A 332 -3.57 -23.41 3.72
N ASP A 333 -3.42 -24.63 3.25
CA ASP A 333 -4.05 -25.05 2.01
C ASP A 333 -5.58 -25.08 2.22
N PRO A 334 -6.36 -24.29 1.48
CA PRO A 334 -7.82 -24.25 1.64
C PRO A 334 -8.51 -25.55 1.25
N ALA A 335 -7.87 -26.39 0.42
CA ALA A 335 -8.43 -27.64 -0.07
C ALA A 335 -8.20 -28.80 0.91
N THR A 336 -7.00 -28.90 1.47
CA THR A 336 -6.59 -30.02 2.33
C THR A 336 -6.56 -29.67 3.81
N GLY A 337 -6.48 -28.40 4.16
CA GLY A 337 -6.26 -27.92 5.52
C GLY A 337 -4.81 -28.09 6.01
N GLN A 338 -3.89 -28.51 5.14
CA GLN A 338 -2.49 -28.68 5.48
C GLN A 338 -1.84 -27.36 5.89
N VAL A 339 -1.03 -27.39 6.97
CA VAL A 339 -0.22 -26.25 7.42
C VAL A 339 1.09 -26.25 6.65
N LEU A 340 1.39 -25.12 6.00
CA LEU A 340 2.58 -24.96 5.16
C LEU A 340 3.40 -23.76 5.64
N MET A 341 4.73 -23.90 5.57
CA MET A 341 5.66 -22.81 5.83
C MET A 341 6.22 -22.34 4.50
N GLY A 342 5.99 -21.06 4.18
CA GLY A 342 6.61 -20.37 3.06
C GLY A 342 7.90 -19.63 3.47
N GLY A 343 8.51 -18.94 2.51
CA GLY A 343 9.70 -18.09 2.69
C GLY A 343 9.33 -16.67 3.01
#